data_09cdb05e0b1fab66b91038037d66e801
#
_entry.id   09cdb05e0b1fab66b91038037d66e801
#
_cell.length_a   1.000
_cell.length_b   1.000
_cell.length_c   1.000
_cell.angle_alpha   90.00
_cell.angle_beta   90.00
_cell.angle_gamma   90.00
#
_symmetry.space_group_name_H-M   'P 1'
#
loop_
_entity.id
_entity.type
_entity.pdbx_description
1 polymer ?
#
loop_
_entity_poly.entity_id
_entity_poly.type
_entity_poly.pdbx_seq_one_letter_code
_entity_poly.pdbx_strand_id
1 'polypeptide(L)'
;MSLAESLERAAVEMPEDADAIRPANGDPSRLLEVLEPEARQRVLRWLLQNSIAEAQLLSEVWLEQEEGAAVVASISSEGLPKEGRKALRRLLHRARSQGILVEADEEAEKPRVGRLPQVDESISIGFLSPHDPRGGRLVYLVESNPSGGAQVFEALLDEDRGIVDFQVYRAGRRQVKSFIRDVTHRDRFSAIETEAACVRALIGRRARLQTDLQAFPAAFKEWRGKLDLTTEESKTPAEQVKAHFPHPASEAELADLVSEVQAGNLGPWPPQPGSLETMISPLRDRFASAEVGEHEESREEMTEAVHEAVSACYSAELAATNAERLEESAYLYWKQGQEGHARACLTGAQMLAGAEPELGPAMSECARIVGDALVQDLAASLSNAEAGDPASEEVAI
;
A
#
# COMPACT_ATOMS: atom_id res chain seq x y z
N MET A 1 12.32 21.37 34.93
CA MET A 1 11.94 21.64 36.34
C MET A 1 11.87 20.28 37.02
N SER A 2 12.27 20.11 38.26
CA SER A 2 12.12 18.83 38.95
C SER A 2 10.72 18.70 39.57
N LEU A 3 10.30 17.45 39.86
CA LEU A 3 9.02 17.23 40.54
C LEU A 3 8.98 17.95 41.91
N ALA A 4 10.10 17.96 42.66
CA ALA A 4 10.20 18.67 43.92
C ALA A 4 9.98 20.20 43.77
N GLU A 5 10.57 20.81 42.75
CA GLU A 5 10.37 22.24 42.46
C GLU A 5 8.93 22.56 42.11
N SER A 6 8.29 21.70 41.29
CA SER A 6 6.90 21.87 40.89
C SER A 6 5.93 21.70 42.08
N LEU A 7 6.23 20.76 42.98
CA LEU A 7 5.44 20.55 44.18
C LEU A 7 5.61 21.65 45.22
N GLU A 8 6.80 22.27 45.35
CA GLU A 8 6.97 23.45 46.21
C GLU A 8 6.13 24.63 45.68
N ARG A 9 6.02 24.81 44.35
CA ARG A 9 5.12 25.80 43.77
C ARG A 9 3.65 25.48 44.04
N ALA A 10 3.29 24.19 43.91
CA ALA A 10 1.96 23.73 44.28
C ALA A 10 1.62 23.99 45.73
N ALA A 11 2.57 23.76 46.67
CA ALA A 11 2.42 24.03 48.11
C ALA A 11 2.22 25.54 48.40
N VAL A 12 2.76 26.44 47.60
CA VAL A 12 2.52 27.91 47.73
C VAL A 12 1.10 28.28 47.28
N GLU A 13 0.59 27.64 46.21
CA GLU A 13 -0.74 27.91 45.68
C GLU A 13 -1.88 27.17 46.40
N MET A 14 -1.55 26.06 47.08
CA MET A 14 -2.47 25.25 47.88
C MET A 14 -1.99 25.16 49.32
N PRO A 15 -2.12 26.24 50.13
CA PRO A 15 -1.57 26.33 51.50
C PRO A 15 -2.17 25.29 52.43
N GLU A 16 -3.38 24.78 52.18
CA GLU A 16 -4.04 23.72 52.92
C GLU A 16 -3.33 22.38 52.78
N ASP A 17 -2.66 22.12 51.67
CA ASP A 17 -1.95 20.87 51.42
C ASP A 17 -0.42 20.99 51.62
N ALA A 18 0.07 22.21 51.90
CA ALA A 18 1.51 22.51 51.96
C ALA A 18 2.28 21.70 53.00
N ASP A 19 1.67 21.46 54.17
CA ASP A 19 2.29 20.71 55.29
C ASP A 19 2.45 19.22 54.98
N ALA A 20 1.67 18.71 54.02
CA ALA A 20 1.79 17.33 53.53
C ALA A 20 2.71 17.25 52.29
N ILE A 21 2.70 18.24 51.42
CA ILE A 21 3.50 18.26 50.18
C ILE A 21 5.00 18.42 50.49
N ARG A 22 5.39 19.38 51.34
CA ARG A 22 6.80 19.71 51.61
C ARG A 22 7.62 18.55 52.19
N PRO A 23 7.14 17.79 53.18
CA PRO A 23 7.90 16.67 53.74
C PRO A 23 8.13 15.52 52.75
N ALA A 24 7.32 15.41 51.69
CA ALA A 24 7.50 14.39 50.68
C ALA A 24 8.68 14.67 49.74
N ASN A 25 9.15 15.93 49.67
CA ASN A 25 10.34 16.37 48.95
C ASN A 25 10.44 15.82 47.50
N GLY A 26 9.31 15.74 46.83
CA GLY A 26 9.26 15.27 45.44
C GLY A 26 9.21 13.74 45.27
N ASP A 27 9.09 12.98 46.32
CA ASP A 27 8.91 11.51 46.24
C ASP A 27 7.44 11.17 46.01
N PRO A 28 7.10 10.56 44.84
CA PRO A 28 5.71 10.22 44.48
C PRO A 28 5.05 9.23 45.44
N SER A 29 5.79 8.24 45.93
CA SER A 29 5.26 7.21 46.85
C SER A 29 4.92 7.82 48.20
N ARG A 30 5.82 8.66 48.68
CA ARG A 30 5.61 9.37 49.96
C ARG A 30 4.46 10.37 49.91
N LEU A 31 4.28 11.03 48.75
CA LEU A 31 3.10 11.90 48.51
C LEU A 31 1.79 11.13 48.61
N LEU A 32 1.76 9.89 48.07
CA LEU A 32 0.58 9.05 48.13
C LEU A 32 0.25 8.62 49.56
N GLU A 33 1.27 8.41 50.38
CA GLU A 33 1.09 8.01 51.81
C GLU A 33 0.60 9.16 52.71
N VAL A 34 1.09 10.39 52.48
CA VAL A 34 0.85 11.53 53.40
C VAL A 34 -0.34 12.42 52.98
N LEU A 35 -0.73 12.38 51.72
CA LEU A 35 -1.87 13.17 51.22
C LEU A 35 -3.19 12.44 51.38
N GLU A 36 -4.21 13.14 51.86
CA GLU A 36 -5.59 12.64 51.83
C GLU A 36 -6.12 12.52 50.39
N PRO A 37 -7.12 11.64 50.11
CA PRO A 37 -7.60 11.37 48.74
C PRO A 37 -7.96 12.61 47.93
N GLU A 38 -8.63 13.59 48.54
CA GLU A 38 -9.00 14.85 47.91
C GLU A 38 -7.77 15.72 47.59
N ALA A 39 -6.78 15.72 48.51
CA ALA A 39 -5.52 16.46 48.29
C ALA A 39 -4.67 15.83 47.19
N ARG A 40 -4.67 14.51 47.05
CA ARG A 40 -4.01 13.79 45.94
C ARG A 40 -4.60 14.23 44.57
N GLN A 41 -5.94 14.35 44.48
CA GLN A 41 -6.60 14.82 43.28
C GLN A 41 -6.25 16.28 42.98
N ARG A 42 -6.24 17.18 43.98
CA ARG A 42 -5.87 18.58 43.79
C ARG A 42 -4.44 18.72 43.30
N VAL A 43 -3.48 18.01 43.90
CA VAL A 43 -2.08 18.05 43.52
C VAL A 43 -1.88 17.54 42.08
N LEU A 44 -2.46 16.41 41.72
CA LEU A 44 -2.34 15.88 40.34
C LEU A 44 -3.02 16.81 39.32
N ARG A 45 -4.18 17.38 39.66
CA ARG A 45 -4.87 18.34 38.82
C ARG A 45 -4.04 19.59 38.60
N TRP A 46 -3.42 20.13 39.66
CA TRP A 46 -2.54 21.29 39.60
C TRP A 46 -1.33 21.02 38.67
N LEU A 47 -0.70 19.85 38.80
CA LEU A 47 0.42 19.44 37.95
C LEU A 47 -0.04 19.32 36.48
N LEU A 48 -1.21 18.76 36.19
CA LEU A 48 -1.77 18.68 34.85
C LEU A 48 -2.10 20.06 34.23
N GLN A 49 -2.27 21.07 35.08
CA GLN A 49 -2.48 22.46 34.63
C GLN A 49 -1.16 23.22 34.41
N ASN A 50 -0.14 22.97 35.24
CA ASN A 50 1.04 23.81 35.32
C ASN A 50 2.37 23.13 34.95
N SER A 51 2.46 21.79 35.08
CA SER A 51 3.71 21.03 34.96
C SER A 51 3.45 19.62 34.44
N ILE A 52 3.18 19.49 33.15
CA ILE A 52 2.69 18.24 32.53
C ILE A 52 3.71 17.09 32.61
N ALA A 53 5.00 17.40 32.46
CA ALA A 53 6.06 16.38 32.56
C ALA A 53 6.11 15.75 33.94
N GLU A 54 5.99 16.57 34.98
CA GLU A 54 5.99 16.17 36.38
C GLU A 54 4.68 15.45 36.75
N ALA A 55 3.54 15.85 36.18
CA ALA A 55 2.28 15.11 36.28
C ALA A 55 2.41 13.70 35.75
N GLN A 56 3.12 13.51 34.62
CA GLN A 56 3.36 12.19 34.04
C GLN A 56 4.25 11.33 34.95
N LEU A 57 5.36 11.90 35.45
CA LEU A 57 6.26 11.20 36.38
C LEU A 57 5.53 10.74 37.65
N LEU A 58 4.75 11.64 38.27
CA LEU A 58 3.95 11.32 39.44
C LEU A 58 2.96 10.20 39.17
N SER A 59 2.22 10.35 38.08
CA SER A 59 1.18 9.39 37.69
C SER A 59 1.73 8.02 37.32
N GLU A 60 2.94 7.92 36.76
CA GLU A 60 3.58 6.63 36.46
C GLU A 60 3.78 5.80 37.70
N VAL A 61 4.28 6.40 38.81
CA VAL A 61 4.46 5.73 40.06
C VAL A 61 3.12 5.43 40.76
N TRP A 62 2.17 6.36 40.67
CA TRP A 62 0.86 6.18 41.30
C TRP A 62 0.02 5.10 40.59
N LEU A 63 0.18 4.87 39.29
CA LEU A 63 -0.49 3.79 38.57
C LEU A 63 -0.01 2.38 38.98
N GLU A 64 1.15 2.27 39.63
CA GLU A 64 1.66 1.00 40.16
C GLU A 64 1.03 0.61 41.51
N GLN A 65 0.29 1.52 42.15
CA GLN A 65 -0.36 1.35 43.42
C GLN A 65 -1.88 1.54 43.30
N GLU A 66 -2.66 0.66 43.91
CA GLU A 66 -4.12 0.63 43.78
C GLU A 66 -4.78 1.98 44.14
N GLU A 67 -4.36 2.59 45.25
CA GLU A 67 -4.87 3.89 45.69
C GLU A 67 -4.50 5.02 44.72
N GLY A 68 -3.28 5.05 44.21
CA GLY A 68 -2.81 6.03 43.25
C GLY A 68 -3.50 5.89 41.92
N ALA A 69 -3.73 4.66 41.47
CA ALA A 69 -4.48 4.35 40.28
C ALA A 69 -5.93 4.83 40.36
N ALA A 70 -6.59 4.69 41.50
CA ALA A 70 -7.92 5.21 41.76
C ALA A 70 -7.96 6.75 41.65
N VAL A 71 -6.92 7.43 42.19
CA VAL A 71 -6.80 8.91 42.05
C VAL A 71 -6.67 9.33 40.58
N VAL A 72 -5.77 8.69 39.83
CA VAL A 72 -5.61 9.00 38.39
C VAL A 72 -6.90 8.78 37.62
N ALA A 73 -7.63 7.68 37.94
CA ALA A 73 -8.90 7.35 37.32
C ALA A 73 -10.03 8.35 37.61
N SER A 74 -9.99 9.03 38.77
CA SER A 74 -11.03 9.95 39.24
C SER A 74 -10.84 11.42 38.77
N ILE A 75 -9.71 11.75 38.10
CA ILE A 75 -9.47 13.12 37.62
C ILE A 75 -10.39 13.50 36.48
N SER A 76 -11.18 14.55 36.68
CA SER A 76 -11.99 15.16 35.62
C SER A 76 -11.16 15.98 34.65
N SER A 77 -11.50 15.92 33.36
CA SER A 77 -10.88 16.73 32.31
C SER A 77 -11.35 18.19 32.30
N GLU A 78 -12.38 18.53 33.08
CA GLU A 78 -12.98 19.84 33.12
C GLU A 78 -11.99 20.88 33.68
N GLY A 79 -11.91 22.04 33.05
CA GLY A 79 -11.01 23.15 33.45
C GLY A 79 -9.51 22.90 33.18
N LEU A 80 -9.10 21.74 32.61
CA LEU A 80 -7.71 21.52 32.22
C LEU A 80 -7.40 22.21 30.88
N PRO A 81 -6.17 22.75 30.70
CA PRO A 81 -5.71 23.26 29.42
C PRO A 81 -5.61 22.12 28.38
N LYS A 82 -5.55 22.48 27.09
CA LYS A 82 -5.52 21.52 25.97
C LYS A 82 -4.44 20.42 26.15
N GLU A 83 -3.25 20.83 26.57
CA GLU A 83 -2.13 19.88 26.78
C GLU A 83 -2.34 19.02 28.02
N GLY A 84 -2.88 19.55 29.10
CA GLY A 84 -3.26 18.79 30.30
C GLY A 84 -4.32 17.72 30.00
N ARG A 85 -5.35 18.09 29.22
CA ARG A 85 -6.39 17.13 28.76
C ARG A 85 -5.80 16.01 27.89
N LYS A 86 -4.81 16.34 27.07
CA LYS A 86 -4.12 15.34 26.25
C LYS A 86 -3.25 14.41 27.11
N ALA A 87 -2.57 14.93 28.11
CA ALA A 87 -1.81 14.15 29.07
C ALA A 87 -2.71 13.21 29.88
N LEU A 88 -3.79 13.74 30.46
CA LEU A 88 -4.75 12.96 31.22
C LEU A 88 -5.33 11.81 30.38
N ARG A 89 -5.72 12.04 29.13
CA ARG A 89 -6.21 10.97 28.23
C ARG A 89 -5.20 9.85 28.03
N ARG A 90 -3.91 10.16 27.96
CA ARG A 90 -2.85 9.15 27.85
C ARG A 90 -2.72 8.35 29.14
N LEU A 91 -2.79 9.01 30.28
CA LEU A 91 -2.74 8.35 31.60
C LEU A 91 -3.94 7.41 31.82
N LEU A 92 -5.15 7.87 31.51
CA LEU A 92 -6.36 7.06 31.60
C LEU A 92 -6.34 5.86 30.64
N HIS A 93 -5.78 6.05 29.43
CA HIS A 93 -5.58 4.93 28.51
C HIS A 93 -4.60 3.89 29.08
N ARG A 94 -3.51 4.34 29.71
CA ARG A 94 -2.52 3.46 30.35
C ARG A 94 -3.15 2.72 31.54
N ALA A 95 -3.92 3.41 32.39
CA ALA A 95 -4.66 2.80 33.48
C ALA A 95 -5.58 1.68 32.99
N ARG A 96 -6.36 1.93 31.93
CA ARG A 96 -7.23 0.92 31.31
C ARG A 96 -6.45 -0.27 30.75
N SER A 97 -5.29 -0.04 30.16
CA SER A 97 -4.44 -1.13 29.64
C SER A 97 -3.84 -2.01 30.75
N GLN A 98 -3.79 -1.50 31.98
CA GLN A 98 -3.36 -2.23 33.19
C GLN A 98 -4.55 -2.87 33.94
N GLY A 99 -5.77 -2.79 33.38
CA GLY A 99 -6.97 -3.40 33.97
C GLY A 99 -7.63 -2.58 35.08
N ILE A 100 -7.23 -1.31 35.27
CA ILE A 100 -7.80 -0.42 36.25
C ILE A 100 -9.16 0.10 35.72
N LEU A 101 -10.23 -0.08 36.52
CA LEU A 101 -11.55 0.44 36.20
C LEU A 101 -11.52 1.98 36.30
N VAL A 102 -11.58 2.64 35.15
CA VAL A 102 -11.75 4.10 35.08
C VAL A 102 -13.22 4.38 34.90
N GLU A 103 -13.87 5.03 35.88
CA GLU A 103 -15.22 5.54 35.70
C GLU A 103 -15.21 6.47 34.48
N ALA A 104 -16.08 6.21 33.52
CA ALA A 104 -16.24 7.10 32.38
C ALA A 104 -16.77 8.43 32.89
N ASP A 105 -16.09 9.52 32.51
CA ASP A 105 -16.57 10.88 32.77
C ASP A 105 -17.96 10.99 32.09
N GLU A 106 -19.04 10.84 32.83
CA GLU A 106 -20.41 10.97 32.33
C GLU A 106 -20.69 12.37 31.75
N GLU A 107 -19.84 13.35 32.06
CA GLU A 107 -19.94 14.68 31.47
C GLU A 107 -19.21 14.82 30.12
N ALA A 108 -18.34 13.89 29.75
CA ALA A 108 -17.78 13.82 28.40
C ALA A 108 -18.76 13.25 27.36
N GLU A 109 -19.84 12.65 27.82
CA GLU A 109 -20.95 12.12 27.03
C GLU A 109 -22.26 12.92 27.18
N LYS A 110 -22.21 14.23 27.38
CA LYS A 110 -23.37 15.01 26.96
C LYS A 110 -23.51 14.82 25.46
N PRO A 111 -24.58 14.15 24.99
CA PRO A 111 -24.79 14.01 23.57
C PRO A 111 -24.84 15.43 23.03
N ARG A 112 -23.87 15.82 22.25
CA ARG A 112 -24.07 16.89 21.29
C ARG A 112 -25.25 16.45 20.48
N VAL A 113 -26.43 17.04 20.76
CA VAL A 113 -27.60 16.98 19.90
C VAL A 113 -27.20 17.67 18.61
N GLY A 114 -26.56 16.96 17.79
CA GLY A 114 -26.00 17.35 16.54
C GLY A 114 -25.49 16.11 15.86
N ARG A 115 -26.37 15.38 15.20
CA ARG A 115 -26.14 14.14 14.47
C ARG A 115 -25.46 13.06 15.35
N LEU A 116 -26.28 12.08 15.73
CA LEU A 116 -25.78 10.72 15.89
C LEU A 116 -24.70 10.52 14.80
N PRO A 117 -23.48 10.07 15.15
CA PRO A 117 -22.59 9.59 14.10
C PRO A 117 -23.47 8.63 13.31
N GLN A 118 -23.64 8.92 12.01
CA GLN A 118 -24.28 7.95 11.13
C GLN A 118 -23.56 6.66 11.45
N VAL A 119 -24.35 5.65 11.82
CA VAL A 119 -23.91 4.26 12.01
C VAL A 119 -22.95 4.05 10.87
N ASP A 120 -21.69 3.80 11.18
CA ASP A 120 -20.58 3.80 10.24
C ASP A 120 -21.06 3.22 8.91
N GLU A 121 -21.10 4.04 7.87
CA GLU A 121 -21.23 3.53 6.51
C GLU A 121 -20.16 2.46 6.44
N SER A 122 -20.59 1.22 6.27
CA SER A 122 -19.67 0.11 6.27
C SER A 122 -18.64 0.37 5.17
N ILE A 123 -17.42 0.75 5.55
CA ILE A 123 -16.35 0.97 4.60
C ILE A 123 -16.17 -0.34 3.86
N SER A 124 -16.36 -0.32 2.55
CA SER A 124 -16.11 -1.45 1.67
C SER A 124 -15.62 -0.86 0.36
N ILE A 125 -14.31 -0.66 0.25
CA ILE A 125 -13.63 -0.06 -0.90
C ILE A 125 -12.48 -0.93 -1.34
N GLY A 126 -12.20 -0.92 -2.63
CA GLY A 126 -11.09 -1.62 -3.25
C GLY A 126 -10.06 -0.67 -3.85
N PHE A 127 -8.86 -1.18 -4.07
CA PHE A 127 -7.81 -0.47 -4.80
C PHE A 127 -7.08 -1.46 -5.70
N LEU A 128 -6.71 -1.01 -6.90
CA LEU A 128 -5.99 -1.78 -7.90
C LEU A 128 -4.75 -1.02 -8.33
N SER A 129 -3.57 -1.66 -8.24
CA SER A 129 -2.37 -1.12 -8.87
C SER A 129 -2.32 -1.44 -10.37
N PRO A 130 -1.53 -0.71 -11.18
CA PRO A 130 -1.10 -1.21 -12.47
C PRO A 130 -0.36 -2.55 -12.33
N HIS A 131 -0.23 -3.29 -13.43
CA HIS A 131 0.64 -4.46 -13.47
C HIS A 131 2.11 -4.04 -13.38
N ASP A 132 2.92 -4.86 -12.74
CA ASP A 132 4.36 -4.75 -12.80
C ASP A 132 4.91 -5.38 -14.10
N PRO A 133 6.20 -5.20 -14.44
CA PRO A 133 6.80 -5.81 -15.65
C PRO A 133 6.68 -7.34 -15.76
N ARG A 134 6.38 -8.03 -14.67
CA ARG A 134 6.27 -9.48 -14.62
C ARG A 134 4.82 -9.99 -14.67
N GLY A 135 3.84 -9.08 -14.85
CA GLY A 135 2.42 -9.44 -14.82
C GLY A 135 1.83 -9.51 -13.42
N GLY A 136 2.60 -9.19 -12.39
CA GLY A 136 2.12 -9.08 -11.02
C GLY A 136 1.40 -7.77 -10.77
N ARG A 137 0.40 -7.75 -9.90
CA ARG A 137 -0.26 -6.53 -9.42
C ARG A 137 -0.69 -6.64 -7.97
N LEU A 138 -0.68 -5.53 -7.27
CA LEU A 138 -1.22 -5.41 -5.93
C LEU A 138 -2.71 -5.01 -6.00
N VAL A 139 -3.51 -5.70 -5.21
CA VAL A 139 -4.90 -5.34 -4.99
C VAL A 139 -5.17 -5.23 -3.50
N TYR A 140 -6.03 -4.28 -3.14
CA TYR A 140 -6.36 -4.04 -1.75
C TYR A 140 -7.88 -3.99 -1.56
N LEU A 141 -8.34 -4.58 -0.47
CA LEU A 141 -9.72 -4.50 -0.04
C LEU A 141 -9.74 -3.96 1.40
N VAL A 142 -10.48 -2.91 1.64
CA VAL A 142 -10.62 -2.29 2.96
C VAL A 142 -12.07 -2.40 3.38
N GLU A 143 -12.33 -3.10 4.48
CA GLU A 143 -13.67 -3.34 4.99
C GLU A 143 -13.81 -2.90 6.45
N SER A 144 -14.98 -2.45 6.84
CA SER A 144 -15.30 -2.17 8.24
C SER A 144 -15.19 -3.45 9.07
N ASN A 145 -14.51 -3.36 10.21
CA ASN A 145 -14.47 -4.47 11.16
C ASN A 145 -15.61 -4.30 12.18
N PRO A 146 -16.46 -5.31 12.39
CA PRO A 146 -17.53 -5.26 13.38
C PRO A 146 -17.04 -4.94 14.81
N SER A 147 -15.79 -5.27 15.12
CA SER A 147 -15.14 -4.97 16.41
C SER A 147 -14.53 -3.56 16.48
N GLY A 148 -14.79 -2.71 15.48
CA GLY A 148 -14.22 -1.36 15.33
C GLY A 148 -12.97 -1.31 14.46
N GLY A 149 -12.74 -0.17 13.80
CA GLY A 149 -11.68 0.02 12.82
C GLY A 149 -11.99 -0.63 11.46
N ALA A 150 -10.98 -0.99 10.73
CA ALA A 150 -11.10 -1.66 9.44
C ALA A 150 -10.19 -2.90 9.37
N GLN A 151 -10.60 -3.83 8.51
CA GLN A 151 -9.81 -4.95 8.03
C GLN A 151 -9.25 -4.57 6.67
N VAL A 152 -7.96 -4.73 6.49
CA VAL A 152 -7.27 -4.50 5.21
C VAL A 152 -6.76 -5.84 4.71
N PHE A 153 -7.14 -6.17 3.50
CA PHE A 153 -6.63 -7.32 2.76
C PHE A 153 -5.72 -6.79 1.65
N GLU A 154 -4.54 -7.34 1.54
CA GLU A 154 -3.58 -7.05 0.49
C GLU A 154 -3.26 -8.36 -0.22
N ALA A 155 -3.38 -8.37 -1.54
CA ALA A 155 -3.03 -9.52 -2.34
C ALA A 155 -2.09 -9.13 -3.48
N LEU A 156 -1.04 -9.92 -3.67
CA LEU A 156 -0.23 -9.92 -4.87
C LEU A 156 -0.80 -10.98 -5.82
N LEU A 157 -1.40 -10.50 -6.89
CA LEU A 157 -1.96 -11.35 -7.95
C LEU A 157 -0.97 -11.41 -9.12
N ASP A 158 -0.86 -12.57 -9.72
CA ASP A 158 -0.01 -12.83 -10.87
C ASP A 158 -0.83 -13.58 -11.92
N GLU A 159 -0.56 -13.34 -13.18
CA GLU A 159 -1.33 -13.90 -14.28
C GLU A 159 -1.19 -15.41 -14.39
N ASP A 160 0.03 -15.92 -14.20
CA ASP A 160 0.35 -17.33 -14.36
C ASP A 160 0.25 -18.08 -13.04
N ARG A 161 0.68 -17.46 -11.93
CA ARG A 161 0.79 -18.07 -10.61
C ARG A 161 -0.45 -17.91 -9.73
N GLY A 162 -1.41 -17.08 -10.14
CA GLY A 162 -2.61 -16.82 -9.37
C GLY A 162 -2.38 -15.89 -8.17
N ILE A 163 -2.67 -16.33 -6.96
CA ILE A 163 -2.47 -15.56 -5.71
C ILE A 163 -1.10 -15.90 -5.14
N VAL A 164 -0.14 -15.01 -5.31
CA VAL A 164 1.28 -15.22 -4.92
C VAL A 164 1.50 -14.88 -3.46
N ASP A 165 0.91 -13.79 -2.98
CA ASP A 165 0.95 -13.39 -1.57
C ASP A 165 -0.40 -12.84 -1.14
N PHE A 166 -0.69 -13.00 0.14
CA PHE A 166 -1.93 -12.53 0.73
C PHE A 166 -1.71 -12.18 2.20
N GLN A 167 -1.99 -10.94 2.54
CA GLN A 167 -1.82 -10.44 3.90
C GLN A 167 -3.12 -9.83 4.42
N VAL A 168 -3.32 -9.93 5.73
CA VAL A 168 -4.50 -9.42 6.39
C VAL A 168 -4.10 -8.71 7.68
N TYR A 169 -4.49 -7.46 7.82
CA TYR A 169 -4.21 -6.69 9.02
C TYR A 169 -5.39 -5.85 9.45
N ARG A 170 -5.43 -5.56 10.74
CA ARG A 170 -6.40 -4.65 11.33
C ARG A 170 -5.81 -3.27 11.44
N ALA A 171 -6.57 -2.26 11.08
CA ALA A 171 -6.12 -0.89 11.10
C ALA A 171 -7.18 0.02 11.74
N GLY A 172 -6.75 0.94 12.58
CA GLY A 172 -7.60 2.02 13.09
C GLY A 172 -7.86 3.05 11.99
N ARG A 173 -8.90 3.87 12.13
CA ARG A 173 -9.32 4.89 11.11
C ARG A 173 -8.17 5.79 10.61
N ARG A 174 -7.23 6.17 11.48
CA ARG A 174 -6.08 7.00 11.09
C ARG A 174 -5.08 6.22 10.25
N GLN A 175 -4.86 4.97 10.59
CA GLN A 175 -3.96 4.08 9.86
C GLN A 175 -4.52 3.76 8.48
N VAL A 176 -5.84 3.52 8.37
CA VAL A 176 -6.53 3.35 7.09
C VAL A 176 -6.36 4.58 6.19
N LYS A 177 -6.57 5.79 6.73
CA LYS A 177 -6.37 7.03 5.95
C LYS A 177 -4.92 7.19 5.48
N SER A 178 -3.94 6.86 6.33
CA SER A 178 -2.53 6.88 5.94
C SER A 178 -2.25 5.84 4.87
N PHE A 179 -2.72 4.61 5.06
CA PHE A 179 -2.59 3.51 4.11
C PHE A 179 -3.17 3.87 2.73
N ILE A 180 -4.42 4.36 2.67
CA ILE A 180 -5.04 4.79 1.40
C ILE A 180 -4.17 5.82 0.70
N ARG A 181 -3.74 6.87 1.42
CA ARG A 181 -2.86 7.88 0.85
C ARG A 181 -1.56 7.27 0.32
N ASP A 182 -0.96 6.37 1.09
CA ASP A 182 0.34 5.78 0.74
C ASP A 182 0.23 4.86 -0.49
N VAL A 183 -0.88 4.13 -0.66
CA VAL A 183 -1.07 3.26 -1.85
C VAL A 183 -1.53 4.04 -3.08
N THR A 184 -2.25 5.17 -2.92
CA THR A 184 -2.74 5.99 -4.04
C THR A 184 -1.74 7.04 -4.52
N HIS A 185 -0.60 7.23 -3.83
CA HIS A 185 0.42 8.24 -4.17
C HIS A 185 1.81 7.62 -4.36
N ARG A 186 1.90 6.35 -4.72
CA ARG A 186 3.16 5.70 -5.11
C ARG A 186 3.51 6.04 -6.55
N ASP A 187 4.70 6.56 -6.82
CA ASP A 187 5.08 7.13 -8.12
C ASP A 187 4.76 6.24 -9.34
N ARG A 188 5.17 4.97 -9.35
CA ARG A 188 4.98 4.07 -10.50
C ARG A 188 3.84 3.07 -10.36
N PHE A 189 3.36 2.84 -9.14
CA PHE A 189 2.39 1.80 -8.82
C PHE A 189 1.24 2.36 -7.99
N SER A 190 0.87 3.62 -8.25
CA SER A 190 -0.29 4.23 -7.61
C SER A 190 -1.54 3.40 -7.85
N ALA A 191 -2.12 2.93 -6.75
CA ALA A 191 -3.35 2.18 -6.84
C ALA A 191 -4.54 3.13 -7.04
N ILE A 192 -5.49 2.69 -7.83
CA ILE A 192 -6.72 3.43 -8.15
C ILE A 192 -7.85 2.86 -7.32
N GLU A 193 -8.66 3.74 -6.74
CA GLU A 193 -9.85 3.35 -6.01
C GLU A 193 -10.89 2.71 -6.93
N THR A 194 -11.49 1.62 -6.47
CA THR A 194 -12.52 0.87 -7.17
C THR A 194 -13.55 0.30 -6.20
N GLU A 195 -14.59 -0.32 -6.72
CA GLU A 195 -15.57 -1.03 -5.91
C GLU A 195 -14.96 -2.29 -5.28
N ALA A 196 -15.27 -2.54 -4.01
CA ALA A 196 -14.83 -3.74 -3.31
C ALA A 196 -15.23 -5.04 -4.03
N ALA A 197 -16.44 -5.04 -4.62
CA ALA A 197 -16.94 -6.16 -5.42
C ALA A 197 -16.05 -6.49 -6.62
N CYS A 198 -15.49 -5.48 -7.27
CA CYS A 198 -14.56 -5.62 -8.38
C CYS A 198 -13.25 -6.30 -7.95
N VAL A 199 -12.70 -5.91 -6.81
CA VAL A 199 -11.50 -6.55 -6.23
C VAL A 199 -11.77 -7.99 -5.85
N ARG A 200 -12.93 -8.28 -5.23
CA ARG A 200 -13.32 -9.65 -4.90
C ARG A 200 -13.47 -10.53 -6.14
N ALA A 201 -14.10 -10.01 -7.21
CA ALA A 201 -14.22 -10.72 -8.47
C ALA A 201 -12.85 -11.07 -9.07
N LEU A 202 -11.90 -10.13 -9.03
CA LEU A 202 -10.54 -10.34 -9.52
C LEU A 202 -9.79 -11.39 -8.69
N ILE A 203 -9.81 -11.29 -7.35
CA ILE A 203 -9.22 -12.30 -6.46
C ILE A 203 -9.85 -13.67 -6.70
N GLY A 204 -11.19 -13.73 -6.81
CA GLY A 204 -11.93 -14.96 -7.08
C GLY A 204 -11.56 -15.59 -8.44
N ARG A 205 -11.38 -14.76 -9.48
CA ARG A 205 -10.94 -15.23 -10.79
C ARG A 205 -9.53 -15.84 -10.70
N ARG A 206 -8.57 -15.15 -10.07
CA ARG A 206 -7.20 -15.67 -9.90
C ARG A 206 -7.15 -16.92 -9.03
N ALA A 207 -7.99 -17.00 -8.01
CA ALA A 207 -8.10 -18.23 -7.20
C ALA A 207 -8.62 -19.42 -7.99
N ARG A 208 -9.52 -19.23 -8.95
CA ARG A 208 -10.04 -20.33 -9.81
C ARG A 208 -9.03 -20.82 -10.83
N LEU A 209 -8.13 -19.96 -11.31
CA LEU A 209 -7.07 -20.34 -12.23
C LEU A 209 -5.97 -21.18 -11.56
N GLN A 210 -5.79 -21.02 -10.27
CA GLN A 210 -4.77 -21.73 -9.50
C GLN A 210 -5.28 -23.13 -9.14
N THR A 211 -4.78 -24.16 -9.82
CA THR A 211 -5.21 -25.55 -9.64
C THR A 211 -4.61 -26.22 -8.41
N ASP A 212 -3.41 -25.82 -7.99
CA ASP A 212 -2.78 -26.33 -6.78
C ASP A 212 -3.26 -25.55 -5.53
N LEU A 213 -4.18 -26.19 -4.80
CA LEU A 213 -4.70 -25.61 -3.56
C LEU A 213 -3.64 -25.50 -2.45
N GLN A 214 -2.55 -26.24 -2.54
CA GLN A 214 -1.45 -26.18 -1.57
C GLN A 214 -0.56 -24.96 -1.79
N ALA A 215 -0.50 -24.45 -3.00
CA ALA A 215 0.26 -23.26 -3.36
C ALA A 215 -0.36 -21.95 -2.84
N PHE A 216 -1.63 -21.94 -2.40
CA PHE A 216 -2.22 -20.74 -1.83
C PHE A 216 -1.50 -20.28 -0.55
N PRO A 217 -1.30 -18.95 -0.37
CA PRO A 217 -0.81 -18.38 0.88
C PRO A 217 -1.66 -18.83 2.09
N ALA A 218 -1.02 -19.04 3.23
CA ALA A 218 -1.71 -19.52 4.44
C ALA A 218 -2.83 -18.57 4.88
N ALA A 219 -2.58 -17.26 4.84
CA ALA A 219 -3.60 -16.26 5.16
C ALA A 219 -4.79 -16.30 4.20
N PHE A 220 -4.56 -16.55 2.89
CA PHE A 220 -5.66 -16.71 1.94
C PHE A 220 -6.52 -17.93 2.27
N LYS A 221 -5.91 -19.07 2.59
CA LYS A 221 -6.65 -20.28 3.02
C LYS A 221 -7.56 -20.03 4.21
N GLU A 222 -7.07 -19.25 5.18
CA GLU A 222 -7.83 -18.89 6.39
C GLU A 222 -9.00 -17.95 6.08
N TRP A 223 -8.76 -16.95 5.23
CA TRP A 223 -9.69 -15.83 5.04
C TRP A 223 -10.62 -15.96 3.82
N ARG A 224 -10.33 -16.85 2.87
CA ARG A 224 -11.11 -16.99 1.63
C ARG A 224 -12.62 -17.15 1.84
N GLY A 225 -13.04 -17.82 2.92
CA GLY A 225 -14.45 -18.01 3.25
C GLY A 225 -15.15 -16.74 3.76
N LYS A 226 -14.38 -15.69 4.13
CA LYS A 226 -14.91 -14.41 4.60
C LYS A 226 -14.88 -13.33 3.52
N LEU A 227 -14.15 -13.56 2.42
CA LEU A 227 -13.97 -12.59 1.34
C LEU A 227 -15.16 -12.51 0.39
N ASP A 228 -16.14 -13.40 0.53
CA ASP A 228 -17.31 -13.46 -0.36
C ASP A 228 -16.94 -13.41 -1.86
N LEU A 229 -16.07 -14.35 -2.25
CA LEU A 229 -15.54 -14.45 -3.62
C LEU A 229 -16.52 -15.07 -4.62
N THR A 230 -17.68 -15.50 -4.18
CA THR A 230 -18.65 -16.31 -4.95
C THR A 230 -19.79 -15.50 -5.53
N THR A 231 -19.80 -14.18 -5.39
CA THR A 231 -20.84 -13.33 -6.00
C THR A 231 -20.72 -13.41 -7.53
N GLU A 232 -21.56 -14.25 -8.16
CA GLU A 232 -21.67 -14.39 -9.62
C GLU A 232 -22.03 -13.07 -10.33
N GLU A 233 -22.53 -12.09 -9.59
CA GLU A 233 -22.91 -10.77 -10.09
C GLU A 233 -21.75 -9.76 -10.13
N SER A 234 -20.63 -10.07 -9.51
CA SER A 234 -19.50 -9.12 -9.44
C SER A 234 -18.67 -9.18 -10.71
N LYS A 235 -18.65 -8.06 -11.43
CA LYS A 235 -17.86 -7.91 -12.67
C LYS A 235 -16.41 -7.57 -12.33
N THR A 236 -15.50 -8.21 -13.05
CA THR A 236 -14.07 -7.85 -13.04
C THR A 236 -13.84 -6.46 -13.64
N PRO A 237 -12.66 -5.84 -13.41
CA PRO A 237 -12.32 -4.57 -14.06
C PRO A 237 -12.52 -4.59 -15.57
N ALA A 238 -12.04 -5.64 -16.22
CA ALA A 238 -12.16 -5.84 -17.66
C ALA A 238 -13.63 -5.90 -18.14
N GLU A 239 -14.49 -6.65 -17.40
CA GLU A 239 -15.92 -6.75 -17.74
C GLU A 239 -16.67 -5.44 -17.53
N GLN A 240 -16.27 -4.65 -16.53
CA GLN A 240 -16.89 -3.33 -16.30
C GLN A 240 -16.55 -2.33 -17.41
N VAL A 241 -15.27 -2.23 -17.79
CA VAL A 241 -14.85 -1.27 -18.80
C VAL A 241 -15.35 -1.65 -20.19
N LYS A 242 -15.40 -2.95 -20.52
CA LYS A 242 -16.02 -3.44 -21.77
C LYS A 242 -17.51 -3.10 -21.86
N ALA A 243 -18.21 -3.20 -20.74
CA ALA A 243 -19.63 -2.83 -20.71
C ALA A 243 -19.85 -1.32 -20.84
N HIS A 244 -18.87 -0.51 -20.39
CA HIS A 244 -18.95 0.95 -20.46
C HIS A 244 -18.62 1.49 -21.86
N PHE A 245 -17.66 0.88 -22.56
CA PHE A 245 -17.23 1.27 -23.90
C PHE A 245 -17.58 0.18 -24.93
N PRO A 246 -18.82 0.14 -25.43
CA PRO A 246 -19.25 -0.89 -26.39
C PRO A 246 -18.73 -0.63 -27.81
N HIS A 247 -18.19 0.54 -28.10
CA HIS A 247 -17.74 0.92 -29.44
C HIS A 247 -16.21 0.91 -29.52
N PRO A 248 -15.64 0.49 -30.68
CA PRO A 248 -14.21 0.52 -30.90
C PRO A 248 -13.65 1.95 -30.87
N ALA A 249 -12.35 2.05 -30.65
CA ALA A 249 -11.63 3.31 -30.75
C ALA A 249 -11.61 3.86 -32.20
N SER A 250 -11.51 5.16 -32.33
CA SER A 250 -11.23 5.83 -33.59
C SER A 250 -9.76 5.62 -34.01
N GLU A 251 -9.43 5.88 -35.27
CA GLU A 251 -8.05 5.83 -35.77
C GLU A 251 -7.10 6.76 -34.98
N ALA A 252 -7.59 7.93 -34.55
CA ALA A 252 -6.80 8.86 -33.76
C ALA A 252 -6.48 8.29 -32.35
N GLU A 253 -7.46 7.67 -31.69
CA GLU A 253 -7.25 7.04 -30.40
C GLU A 253 -6.30 5.82 -30.48
N LEU A 254 -6.31 5.09 -31.61
CA LEU A 254 -5.35 4.04 -31.88
C LEU A 254 -3.94 4.58 -32.11
N ALA A 255 -3.79 5.70 -32.80
CA ALA A 255 -2.52 6.37 -32.97
C ALA A 255 -1.95 6.87 -31.61
N ASP A 256 -2.83 7.37 -30.72
CA ASP A 256 -2.46 7.75 -29.36
C ASP A 256 -1.97 6.52 -28.57
N LEU A 257 -2.62 5.37 -28.69
CA LEU A 257 -2.18 4.12 -28.08
C LEU A 257 -0.76 3.73 -28.52
N VAL A 258 -0.48 3.82 -29.83
CA VAL A 258 0.87 3.54 -30.36
C VAL A 258 1.89 4.52 -29.77
N SER A 259 1.55 5.80 -29.68
CA SER A 259 2.42 6.81 -29.05
C SER A 259 2.69 6.54 -27.57
N GLU A 260 1.67 6.11 -26.82
CA GLU A 260 1.80 5.75 -25.40
C GLU A 260 2.68 4.49 -25.21
N VAL A 261 2.58 3.53 -26.12
CA VAL A 261 3.47 2.36 -26.14
C VAL A 261 4.91 2.79 -26.40
N GLN A 262 5.14 3.66 -27.41
CA GLN A 262 6.48 4.18 -27.74
C GLN A 262 7.09 4.98 -26.58
N ALA A 263 6.27 5.71 -25.85
CA ALA A 263 6.69 6.45 -24.66
C ALA A 263 6.93 5.55 -23.42
N GLY A 264 6.62 4.26 -23.48
CA GLY A 264 6.73 3.33 -22.37
C GLY A 264 5.69 3.56 -21.26
N ASN A 265 4.63 4.29 -21.55
CA ASN A 265 3.58 4.64 -20.57
C ASN A 265 2.55 3.54 -20.38
N LEU A 266 2.38 2.65 -21.34
CA LEU A 266 1.48 1.50 -21.25
C LEU A 266 2.19 0.30 -20.64
N GLY A 267 2.39 0.32 -19.36
CA GLY A 267 2.77 -0.85 -18.58
C GLY A 267 3.75 -1.83 -19.22
N PRO A 268 3.99 -2.96 -18.58
CA PRO A 268 4.90 -3.94 -19.16
C PRO A 268 4.21 -4.66 -20.32
N TRP A 269 4.53 -4.23 -21.51
CA TRP A 269 4.27 -5.04 -22.67
C TRP A 269 5.14 -6.29 -22.63
N PRO A 270 4.59 -7.44 -22.98
CA PRO A 270 5.43 -8.59 -23.21
C PRO A 270 6.32 -8.35 -24.44
N PRO A 271 7.40 -9.08 -24.52
CA PRO A 271 7.67 -10.27 -23.73
C PRO A 271 8.09 -9.92 -22.30
N GLN A 272 7.76 -10.81 -21.37
CA GLN A 272 8.20 -10.64 -19.97
C GLN A 272 9.73 -10.61 -19.89
N PRO A 273 10.33 -9.83 -18.94
CA PRO A 273 11.78 -9.71 -18.83
C PRO A 273 12.53 -11.05 -18.76
N GLY A 274 11.96 -12.07 -18.12
CA GLY A 274 12.55 -13.42 -18.07
C GLY A 274 12.54 -14.13 -19.41
N SER A 275 11.48 -13.98 -20.20
CA SER A 275 11.40 -14.53 -21.56
C SER A 275 12.38 -13.83 -22.49
N LEU A 276 12.46 -12.49 -22.38
CA LEU A 276 13.46 -11.70 -23.10
C LEU A 276 14.87 -12.15 -22.78
N GLU A 277 15.25 -12.29 -21.51
CA GLU A 277 16.59 -12.71 -21.15
C GLU A 277 16.92 -14.10 -21.70
N THR A 278 15.98 -15.04 -21.65
CA THR A 278 16.18 -16.40 -22.21
C THR A 278 16.47 -16.38 -23.72
N MET A 279 15.90 -15.40 -24.44
CA MET A 279 16.10 -15.29 -25.89
C MET A 279 17.30 -14.45 -26.26
N ILE A 280 17.57 -13.40 -25.53
CA ILE A 280 18.65 -12.46 -25.82
C ILE A 280 20.02 -13.02 -25.35
N SER A 281 20.06 -13.86 -24.32
CA SER A 281 21.30 -14.48 -23.85
C SER A 281 22.06 -15.24 -24.92
N PRO A 282 21.42 -16.14 -25.71
CA PRO A 282 22.12 -16.80 -26.84
C PRO A 282 22.59 -15.83 -27.93
N LEU A 283 21.85 -14.76 -28.18
CA LEU A 283 22.26 -13.73 -29.14
C LEU A 283 23.44 -12.94 -28.62
N ARG A 284 23.46 -12.60 -27.33
CA ARG A 284 24.59 -11.94 -26.69
C ARG A 284 25.85 -12.79 -26.81
N ASP A 285 25.77 -14.10 -26.55
CA ASP A 285 26.90 -15.00 -26.68
C ASP A 285 27.38 -15.13 -28.14
N ARG A 286 26.43 -15.18 -29.10
CA ARG A 286 26.73 -15.25 -30.52
C ARG A 286 27.48 -14.01 -31.02
N PHE A 287 27.05 -12.84 -30.63
CA PHE A 287 27.61 -11.57 -31.09
C PHE A 287 28.77 -11.06 -30.23
N ALA A 288 29.01 -11.60 -29.01
CA ALA A 288 30.15 -11.28 -28.18
C ALA A 288 31.50 -11.69 -28.83
N SER A 289 31.47 -12.69 -29.70
CA SER A 289 32.69 -13.16 -30.41
C SER A 289 32.85 -12.53 -31.81
N ALA A 290 31.89 -11.74 -32.26
CA ALA A 290 31.94 -11.04 -33.53
C ALA A 290 32.36 -9.59 -33.29
N GLU A 291 33.29 -9.05 -34.11
CA GLU A 291 33.65 -7.64 -34.12
C GLU A 291 32.48 -6.79 -34.66
N VAL A 292 31.37 -6.80 -33.88
CA VAL A 292 30.06 -6.19 -34.27
C VAL A 292 30.13 -4.66 -34.35
N GLY A 293 31.16 -4.07 -33.71
CA GLY A 293 31.34 -2.60 -33.72
C GLY A 293 31.84 -2.01 -35.02
N GLU A 294 32.51 -2.79 -35.86
CA GLU A 294 33.26 -2.27 -37.01
C GLU A 294 32.59 -2.53 -38.38
N HIS A 295 31.62 -3.45 -38.48
CA HIS A 295 30.95 -3.80 -39.75
C HIS A 295 29.45 -3.58 -39.70
N GLU A 296 28.95 -2.79 -40.65
CA GLU A 296 27.54 -2.47 -40.81
C GLU A 296 26.66 -3.75 -41.06
N GLU A 297 27.19 -4.73 -41.79
CA GLU A 297 26.59 -6.05 -42.03
C GLU A 297 26.33 -6.83 -40.70
N SER A 298 27.31 -6.82 -39.79
CA SER A 298 27.16 -7.49 -38.50
C SER A 298 26.10 -6.83 -37.60
N ARG A 299 25.93 -5.53 -37.75
CA ARG A 299 24.89 -4.78 -37.02
C ARG A 299 23.51 -5.03 -37.58
N GLU A 300 23.38 -5.12 -38.92
CA GLU A 300 22.12 -5.50 -39.57
C GLU A 300 21.71 -6.93 -39.17
N GLU A 301 22.64 -7.90 -39.19
CA GLU A 301 22.40 -9.29 -38.77
C GLU A 301 21.97 -9.39 -37.31
N MET A 302 22.58 -8.62 -36.42
CA MET A 302 22.20 -8.55 -35.01
C MET A 302 20.78 -7.97 -34.87
N THR A 303 20.47 -6.91 -35.59
CA THR A 303 19.17 -6.25 -35.58
C THR A 303 18.09 -7.21 -36.03
N GLU A 304 18.30 -7.91 -37.16
CA GLU A 304 17.37 -8.89 -37.69
C GLU A 304 17.16 -10.06 -36.72
N ALA A 305 18.21 -10.61 -36.15
CA ALA A 305 18.14 -11.71 -35.20
C ALA A 305 17.38 -11.31 -33.90
N VAL A 306 17.59 -10.09 -33.39
CA VAL A 306 16.85 -9.59 -32.24
C VAL A 306 15.39 -9.39 -32.56
N HIS A 307 15.06 -8.79 -33.72
CA HIS A 307 13.67 -8.60 -34.13
C HIS A 307 12.96 -9.93 -34.38
N GLU A 308 13.61 -10.94 -34.98
CA GLU A 308 13.07 -12.27 -35.13
C GLU A 308 12.77 -12.91 -33.76
N ALA A 309 13.72 -12.85 -32.83
CA ALA A 309 13.55 -13.39 -31.48
C ALA A 309 12.42 -12.70 -30.72
N VAL A 310 12.31 -11.37 -30.80
CA VAL A 310 11.22 -10.61 -30.18
C VAL A 310 9.88 -10.98 -30.83
N SER A 311 9.81 -11.06 -32.13
CA SER A 311 8.59 -11.43 -32.84
C SER A 311 8.10 -12.84 -32.47
N ALA A 312 9.02 -13.78 -32.23
CA ALA A 312 8.68 -15.13 -31.77
C ALA A 312 8.03 -15.16 -30.38
N CYS A 313 8.19 -14.10 -29.57
CA CYS A 313 7.52 -13.97 -28.28
C CYS A 313 6.04 -13.61 -28.36
N TYR A 314 5.57 -13.12 -29.49
CA TYR A 314 4.17 -12.76 -29.67
C TYR A 314 3.38 -13.97 -30.23
N SER A 315 3.45 -15.11 -29.53
CA SER A 315 2.62 -16.27 -29.81
C SER A 315 1.14 -16.00 -29.53
N ALA A 316 0.24 -16.83 -30.06
CA ALA A 316 -1.19 -16.70 -29.79
C ALA A 316 -1.54 -16.74 -28.29
N GLU A 317 -0.78 -17.50 -27.49
CA GLU A 317 -0.94 -17.56 -26.03
C GLU A 317 -0.58 -16.23 -25.36
N LEU A 318 0.54 -15.63 -25.75
CA LEU A 318 0.93 -14.31 -25.28
C LEU A 318 -0.01 -13.20 -25.74
N ALA A 319 -0.57 -13.34 -26.94
CA ALA A 319 -1.59 -12.41 -27.43
C ALA A 319 -2.82 -12.37 -26.51
N ALA A 320 -3.26 -13.55 -26.02
CA ALA A 320 -4.38 -13.64 -25.08
C ALA A 320 -4.06 -12.96 -23.73
N THR A 321 -2.88 -13.22 -23.16
CA THR A 321 -2.43 -12.58 -21.92
C THR A 321 -2.34 -11.04 -22.09
N ASN A 322 -1.83 -10.59 -23.23
CA ASN A 322 -1.74 -9.17 -23.53
C ASN A 322 -3.09 -8.51 -23.71
N ALA A 323 -4.02 -9.19 -24.36
CA ALA A 323 -5.39 -8.72 -24.48
C ALA A 323 -6.00 -8.49 -23.10
N GLU A 324 -5.84 -9.44 -22.17
CA GLU A 324 -6.32 -9.30 -20.78
C GLU A 324 -5.66 -8.10 -20.07
N ARG A 325 -4.35 -7.90 -20.21
CA ARG A 325 -3.65 -6.75 -19.63
C ARG A 325 -4.15 -5.43 -20.18
N LEU A 326 -4.39 -5.36 -21.48
CA LEU A 326 -4.97 -4.17 -22.11
C LEU A 326 -6.38 -3.87 -21.60
N GLU A 327 -7.23 -4.88 -21.47
CA GLU A 327 -8.57 -4.70 -20.90
C GLU A 327 -8.51 -4.16 -19.46
N GLU A 328 -7.60 -4.68 -18.63
CA GLU A 328 -7.42 -4.19 -17.26
C GLU A 328 -6.75 -2.82 -17.20
N SER A 329 -5.84 -2.51 -18.12
CA SER A 329 -5.26 -1.16 -18.25
C SER A 329 -6.33 -0.15 -18.70
N ALA A 330 -7.22 -0.55 -19.61
CA ALA A 330 -8.36 0.27 -20.02
C ALA A 330 -9.24 0.68 -18.84
N TYR A 331 -9.47 -0.24 -17.89
CA TYR A 331 -10.19 0.08 -16.67
C TYR A 331 -9.49 1.15 -15.84
N LEU A 332 -8.17 1.06 -15.68
CA LEU A 332 -7.39 2.04 -14.92
C LEU A 332 -7.45 3.43 -15.61
N TYR A 333 -7.27 3.49 -16.93
CA TYR A 333 -7.40 4.74 -17.70
C TYR A 333 -8.79 5.35 -17.58
N TRP A 334 -9.83 4.54 -17.68
CA TRP A 334 -11.20 5.00 -17.50
C TRP A 334 -11.41 5.62 -16.11
N LYS A 335 -10.97 4.97 -15.04
CA LYS A 335 -11.09 5.51 -13.69
C LYS A 335 -10.26 6.78 -13.46
N GLN A 336 -9.24 7.02 -14.26
CA GLN A 336 -8.44 8.26 -14.27
C GLN A 336 -9.05 9.36 -15.18
N GLY A 337 -10.18 9.10 -15.84
CA GLY A 337 -10.82 10.04 -16.75
C GLY A 337 -10.18 10.12 -18.15
N GLN A 338 -9.30 9.18 -18.49
CA GLN A 338 -8.60 9.08 -19.78
C GLN A 338 -9.35 8.14 -20.72
N GLU A 339 -10.56 8.54 -21.12
CA GLU A 339 -11.47 7.67 -21.89
C GLU A 339 -10.93 7.28 -23.28
N GLY A 340 -10.18 8.17 -23.96
CA GLY A 340 -9.55 7.87 -25.25
C GLY A 340 -8.57 6.71 -25.13
N HIS A 341 -7.67 6.75 -24.14
CA HIS A 341 -6.73 5.66 -23.87
C HIS A 341 -7.44 4.37 -23.45
N ALA A 342 -8.54 4.46 -22.67
CA ALA A 342 -9.32 3.30 -22.30
C ALA A 342 -9.92 2.59 -23.54
N ARG A 343 -10.54 3.34 -24.48
CA ARG A 343 -11.07 2.79 -25.72
C ARG A 343 -9.98 2.21 -26.62
N ALA A 344 -8.84 2.89 -26.73
CA ALA A 344 -7.71 2.42 -27.52
C ALA A 344 -7.16 1.08 -26.98
N CYS A 345 -7.01 0.96 -25.66
CA CYS A 345 -6.61 -0.30 -25.00
C CYS A 345 -7.62 -1.44 -25.29
N LEU A 346 -8.93 -1.17 -25.19
CA LEU A 346 -9.95 -2.17 -25.49
C LEU A 346 -9.93 -2.60 -26.95
N THR A 347 -9.72 -1.67 -27.87
CA THR A 347 -9.61 -1.99 -29.30
C THR A 347 -8.36 -2.82 -29.57
N GLY A 348 -7.21 -2.46 -28.98
CA GLY A 348 -6.00 -3.26 -29.05
C GLY A 348 -6.20 -4.68 -28.49
N ALA A 349 -6.90 -4.81 -27.36
CA ALA A 349 -7.25 -6.11 -26.79
C ALA A 349 -8.12 -6.96 -27.72
N GLN A 350 -9.10 -6.34 -28.39
CA GLN A 350 -9.97 -7.03 -29.37
C GLN A 350 -9.16 -7.50 -30.59
N MET A 351 -8.25 -6.67 -31.09
CA MET A 351 -7.37 -7.04 -32.20
C MET A 351 -6.50 -8.24 -31.85
N LEU A 352 -5.97 -8.29 -30.62
CA LEU A 352 -5.18 -9.42 -30.13
C LEU A 352 -6.01 -10.68 -29.91
N ALA A 353 -7.19 -10.56 -29.33
CA ALA A 353 -8.08 -11.69 -29.04
C ALA A 353 -8.70 -12.28 -30.32
N GLY A 354 -8.88 -11.46 -31.36
CA GLY A 354 -9.40 -11.87 -32.66
C GLY A 354 -8.33 -12.34 -33.67
N ALA A 355 -7.07 -12.31 -33.27
CA ALA A 355 -5.96 -12.55 -34.15
C ALA A 355 -5.89 -14.02 -34.60
N GLU A 356 -6.34 -14.30 -35.80
CA GLU A 356 -5.56 -15.13 -36.66
C GLU A 356 -4.13 -14.52 -36.76
N PRO A 357 -3.08 -15.29 -37.06
CA PRO A 357 -1.69 -15.07 -36.64
C PRO A 357 -1.03 -13.73 -37.01
N GLU A 358 -1.75 -12.79 -37.56
CA GLU A 358 -1.25 -11.44 -37.83
C GLU A 358 -1.56 -10.54 -36.64
N LEU A 359 -0.53 -10.27 -35.83
CA LEU A 359 -0.57 -9.27 -34.77
C LEU A 359 -1.14 -7.97 -35.28
N GLY A 360 -2.10 -7.38 -34.58
CA GLY A 360 -2.65 -6.09 -34.93
C GLY A 360 -1.57 -5.00 -35.02
N PRO A 361 -1.81 -3.88 -35.73
CA PRO A 361 -0.81 -2.84 -36.00
C PRO A 361 -0.09 -2.35 -34.72
N ALA A 362 -0.82 -2.20 -33.62
CA ALA A 362 -0.26 -1.75 -32.35
C ALA A 362 0.77 -2.75 -31.79
N MET A 363 0.53 -4.06 -31.91
CA MET A 363 1.45 -5.07 -31.39
C MET A 363 2.68 -5.26 -32.28
N SER A 364 2.51 -5.17 -33.60
CA SER A 364 3.65 -5.15 -34.54
C SER A 364 4.56 -3.98 -34.26
N GLU A 365 4.01 -2.82 -33.98
CA GLU A 365 4.77 -1.64 -33.60
C GLU A 365 5.42 -1.80 -32.23
N CYS A 366 4.74 -2.38 -31.26
CA CYS A 366 5.34 -2.72 -29.96
C CYS A 366 6.52 -3.68 -30.10
N ALA A 367 6.37 -4.73 -30.92
CA ALA A 367 7.46 -5.69 -31.17
C ALA A 367 8.67 -4.97 -31.78
N ARG A 368 8.45 -4.08 -32.74
CA ARG A 368 9.51 -3.27 -33.35
C ARG A 368 10.21 -2.40 -32.32
N ILE A 369 9.48 -1.67 -31.49
CA ILE A 369 10.05 -0.76 -30.48
C ILE A 369 10.87 -1.54 -29.44
N VAL A 370 10.31 -2.67 -28.94
CA VAL A 370 11.03 -3.54 -28.01
C VAL A 370 12.29 -4.09 -28.67
N GLY A 371 12.20 -4.52 -29.92
CA GLY A 371 13.35 -4.97 -30.70
C GLY A 371 14.43 -3.88 -30.83
N ASP A 372 14.04 -2.67 -31.24
CA ASP A 372 14.97 -1.54 -31.37
C ASP A 372 15.66 -1.19 -30.04
N ALA A 373 14.94 -1.19 -28.93
CA ALA A 373 15.51 -0.95 -27.61
C ALA A 373 16.51 -2.04 -27.20
N LEU A 374 16.19 -3.31 -27.45
CA LEU A 374 17.07 -4.43 -27.15
C LEU A 374 18.32 -4.46 -28.04
N VAL A 375 18.23 -4.06 -29.30
CA VAL A 375 19.40 -3.88 -30.18
C VAL A 375 20.35 -2.84 -29.60
N GLN A 376 19.81 -1.72 -29.11
CA GLN A 376 20.63 -0.67 -28.49
C GLN A 376 21.30 -1.17 -27.20
N ASP A 377 20.57 -1.87 -26.33
CA ASP A 377 21.10 -2.41 -25.07
C ASP A 377 22.15 -3.49 -25.35
N LEU A 378 21.93 -4.36 -26.31
CA LEU A 378 22.89 -5.40 -26.72
C LEU A 378 24.16 -4.78 -27.29
N ALA A 379 24.04 -3.83 -28.21
CA ALA A 379 25.16 -3.11 -28.79
C ALA A 379 25.98 -2.37 -27.71
N ALA A 380 25.31 -1.71 -26.76
CA ALA A 380 25.97 -1.03 -25.64
C ALA A 380 26.71 -2.02 -24.72
N SER A 381 26.12 -3.19 -24.46
CA SER A 381 26.75 -4.22 -23.64
C SER A 381 27.99 -4.83 -24.29
N LEU A 382 27.97 -5.02 -25.60
CA LEU A 382 29.11 -5.52 -26.39
C LEU A 382 30.24 -4.48 -26.43
N SER A 383 29.92 -3.21 -26.68
CA SER A 383 30.91 -2.13 -26.68
C SER A 383 31.59 -1.93 -25.31
N ASN A 384 30.85 -2.11 -24.22
CA ASN A 384 31.43 -2.03 -22.88
C ASN A 384 32.29 -3.24 -22.53
N ALA A 385 32.00 -4.41 -23.09
CA ALA A 385 32.85 -5.59 -22.93
C ALA A 385 34.20 -5.44 -23.67
N GLU A 386 34.22 -4.78 -24.82
CA GLU A 386 35.45 -4.47 -25.58
C GLU A 386 36.28 -3.36 -24.93
N ALA A 387 35.64 -2.40 -24.27
CA ALA A 387 36.34 -1.33 -23.53
C ALA A 387 36.90 -1.82 -22.17
N GLY A 388 36.72 -3.10 -21.87
CA GLY A 388 36.92 -3.68 -20.57
C GLY A 388 38.35 -3.77 -20.11
N ASP A 389 38.42 -3.39 -18.96
CA ASP A 389 39.24 -3.68 -17.79
C ASP A 389 40.79 -3.74 -17.98
N PRO A 390 41.42 -2.58 -17.97
CA PRO A 390 42.90 -2.54 -17.77
C PRO A 390 43.29 -2.76 -16.28
N ALA A 391 42.36 -3.15 -15.38
CA ALA A 391 42.64 -3.20 -13.94
C ALA A 391 42.96 -4.61 -13.38
N SER A 392 43.04 -5.66 -14.20
CA SER A 392 43.33 -7.02 -13.74
C SER A 392 44.73 -7.53 -14.00
N GLU A 393 45.67 -6.73 -14.51
CA GLU A 393 47.08 -7.15 -14.80
C GLU A 393 48.13 -6.63 -13.82
N GLU A 394 47.79 -6.09 -12.68
CA GLU A 394 48.80 -5.64 -11.68
C GLU A 394 48.57 -6.20 -10.28
N VAL A 395 48.52 -7.53 -10.12
CA VAL A 395 48.93 -8.22 -8.86
C VAL A 395 49.47 -9.61 -9.18
N ALA A 396 50.68 -9.67 -9.72
CA ALA A 396 51.52 -10.83 -9.66
C ALA A 396 52.98 -10.41 -9.72
N ILE A 397 53.54 -9.89 -8.62
CA ILE A 397 54.93 -10.04 -8.22
C ILE A 397 54.97 -10.20 -6.70
#